data_5fcff8923b8c52f2edd9d6e01b383301
#
_entry.id   5fcff8923b8c52f2edd9d6e01b383301
#
_cell.length_a   1.000
_cell.length_b   1.000
_cell.length_c   1.000
_cell.angle_alpha   90.00
_cell.angle_beta   90.00
_cell.angle_gamma   90.00
#
_symmetry.space_group_name_H-M   'P 1'
#
loop_
_entity.id
_entity.type
_entity.pdbx_description
1 polymer ?
#
loop_
_entity_poly.entity_id
_entity_poly.type
_entity_poly.pdbx_seq_one_letter_code
_entity_poly.pdbx_strand_id
1 'polypeptide(L)'
;MTFFNHEITIFTHIYLVLILAYAILIMSSYLILAYLSGKELRGYLKKNSFIDYDVLLTSGFAPKLSLIAPAYNEGLTIEENVKSLLSLNYNQYEVIVVNDGSKDNSMEVLIRTYDLVLTELAFHQQIETKKIRGLYVSRNAAF
;
A
#
# COMPACT_ATOMS: atom_id res chain seq x y z
N MET A 1 -23.73 -67.01 13.00
CA MET A 1 -23.94 -65.62 13.49
C MET A 1 -22.69 -65.02 14.16
N THR A 2 -21.88 -65.77 14.86
CA THR A 2 -20.65 -65.35 15.56
C THR A 2 -19.50 -64.93 14.61
N PHE A 3 -19.32 -65.68 13.49
CA PHE A 3 -18.27 -65.32 12.49
C PHE A 3 -18.52 -63.99 11.81
N PHE A 4 -19.74 -63.68 11.44
CA PHE A 4 -20.10 -62.41 10.79
C PHE A 4 -19.86 -61.17 11.69
N ASN A 5 -20.12 -61.30 12.99
CA ASN A 5 -19.84 -60.23 13.94
C ASN A 5 -18.35 -60.03 14.16
N HIS A 6 -17.53 -61.08 14.07
CA HIS A 6 -16.08 -60.96 14.22
C HIS A 6 -15.43 -60.23 13.04
N GLU A 7 -15.85 -60.51 11.80
CA GLU A 7 -15.39 -59.78 10.61
C GLU A 7 -15.75 -58.29 10.67
N ILE A 8 -16.99 -57.95 11.04
CA ILE A 8 -17.41 -56.55 11.19
C ILE A 8 -16.57 -55.85 12.25
N THR A 9 -16.25 -56.50 13.34
CA THR A 9 -15.43 -55.90 14.40
C THR A 9 -14.01 -55.62 13.92
N ILE A 10 -13.41 -56.51 13.15
CA ILE A 10 -12.08 -56.32 12.56
C ILE A 10 -12.10 -55.09 11.59
N PHE A 11 -13.08 -55.02 10.68
CA PHE A 11 -13.21 -53.92 9.75
C PHE A 11 -13.40 -52.59 10.46
N THR A 12 -14.21 -52.54 11.51
CA THR A 12 -14.39 -51.30 12.31
C THR A 12 -13.12 -50.86 13.00
N HIS A 13 -12.31 -51.79 13.54
CA HIS A 13 -11.04 -51.48 14.16
C HIS A 13 -10.02 -50.92 13.14
N ILE A 14 -9.92 -51.55 11.98
CA ILE A 14 -9.04 -51.07 10.90
C ILE A 14 -9.46 -49.67 10.47
N TYR A 15 -10.75 -49.42 10.28
CA TYR A 15 -11.28 -48.13 9.91
C TYR A 15 -10.97 -47.06 10.95
N LEU A 16 -11.16 -47.36 12.23
CA LEU A 16 -10.83 -46.44 13.32
C LEU A 16 -9.33 -46.11 13.38
N VAL A 17 -8.45 -47.11 13.16
CA VAL A 17 -7.00 -46.89 13.11
C VAL A 17 -6.60 -46.01 11.93
N LEU A 18 -7.22 -46.22 10.76
CA LEU A 18 -6.96 -45.36 9.59
C LEU A 18 -7.40 -43.92 9.81
N ILE A 19 -8.58 -43.72 10.43
CA ILE A 19 -9.03 -42.33 10.78
C ILE A 19 -8.08 -41.69 11.78
N LEU A 20 -7.65 -42.43 12.79
CA LEU A 20 -6.71 -41.90 13.78
C LEU A 20 -5.37 -41.55 13.15
N ALA A 21 -4.82 -42.41 12.29
CA ALA A 21 -3.59 -42.15 11.56
C ALA A 21 -3.71 -40.91 10.67
N TYR A 22 -4.83 -40.78 9.96
CA TYR A 22 -5.11 -39.56 9.14
C TYR A 22 -5.22 -38.30 9.98
N ALA A 23 -5.90 -38.36 11.11
CA ALA A 23 -6.01 -37.22 12.04
C ALA A 23 -4.64 -36.78 12.58
N ILE A 24 -3.78 -37.75 12.97
CA ILE A 24 -2.41 -37.47 13.43
C ILE A 24 -1.58 -36.83 12.32
N LEU A 25 -1.71 -37.32 11.09
CA LEU A 25 -0.98 -36.78 9.93
C LEU A 25 -1.38 -35.34 9.65
N ILE A 26 -2.67 -35.04 9.65
CA ILE A 26 -3.16 -33.65 9.50
C ILE A 26 -2.65 -32.77 10.63
N MET A 27 -2.79 -33.21 11.87
CA MET A 27 -2.38 -32.42 13.03
C MET A 27 -0.88 -32.13 13.02
N SER A 28 -0.07 -33.12 12.66
CA SER A 28 1.39 -32.94 12.52
C SER A 28 1.75 -31.95 11.40
N SER A 29 1.04 -31.99 10.26
CA SER A 29 1.26 -31.05 9.16
C SER A 29 0.96 -29.60 9.57
N TYR A 30 -0.13 -29.35 10.30
CA TYR A 30 -0.43 -28.02 10.84
C TYR A 30 0.60 -27.53 11.84
N LEU A 31 1.11 -28.40 12.71
CA LEU A 31 2.17 -28.03 13.66
C LEU A 31 3.47 -27.65 12.94
N ILE A 32 3.84 -28.40 11.90
CA ILE A 32 5.01 -28.09 11.07
C ILE A 32 4.83 -26.72 10.38
N LEU A 33 3.67 -26.49 9.75
CA LEU A 33 3.37 -25.21 9.10
C LEU A 33 3.38 -24.04 10.10
N ALA A 34 2.79 -24.20 11.27
CA ALA A 34 2.79 -23.18 12.32
C ALA A 34 4.22 -22.88 12.80
N TYR A 35 5.06 -23.87 12.96
CA TYR A 35 6.47 -23.69 13.33
C TYR A 35 7.25 -22.93 12.25
N LEU A 36 7.12 -23.34 10.99
CA LEU A 36 7.80 -22.68 9.86
C LEU A 36 7.35 -21.23 9.71
N SER A 37 6.04 -21.00 9.75
CA SER A 37 5.46 -19.63 9.69
C SER A 37 5.94 -18.75 10.84
N GLY A 38 5.98 -19.28 12.07
CA GLY A 38 6.50 -18.54 13.22
C GLY A 38 7.99 -18.21 13.11
N LYS A 39 8.78 -19.08 12.51
CA LYS A 39 10.21 -18.82 12.25
C LYS A 39 10.40 -17.71 11.22
N GLU A 40 9.67 -17.77 10.09
CA GLU A 40 9.71 -16.73 9.05
C GLU A 40 9.24 -15.38 9.59
N LEU A 41 8.14 -15.35 10.33
CA LEU A 41 7.61 -14.12 10.92
C LEU A 41 8.61 -13.47 11.89
N ARG A 42 9.27 -14.26 12.74
CA ARG A 42 10.32 -13.74 13.63
C ARG A 42 11.50 -13.17 12.86
N GLY A 43 11.92 -13.82 11.77
CA GLY A 43 12.97 -13.33 10.87
C GLY A 43 12.58 -12.00 10.23
N TYR A 44 11.37 -11.88 9.76
CA TYR A 44 10.83 -10.66 9.17
C TYR A 44 10.75 -9.52 10.18
N LEU A 45 10.17 -9.76 11.36
CA LEU A 45 10.08 -8.76 12.43
C LEU A 45 11.45 -8.28 12.89
N LYS A 46 12.41 -9.20 13.07
CA LYS A 46 13.78 -8.85 13.44
C LYS A 46 14.49 -7.99 12.39
N LYS A 47 14.27 -8.28 11.11
CA LYS A 47 14.85 -7.50 10.00
C LYS A 47 14.27 -6.10 9.92
N ASN A 48 12.97 -5.93 10.19
CA ASN A 48 12.27 -4.65 10.10
C ASN A 48 12.34 -3.81 11.40
N SER A 49 12.64 -4.42 12.55
CA SER A 49 12.70 -3.69 13.83
C SER A 49 13.92 -2.75 13.97
N PHE A 50 14.90 -2.85 13.09
CA PHE A 50 16.08 -1.97 13.09
C PHE A 50 15.89 -0.67 12.29
N ILE A 51 14.81 -0.55 11.54
CA ILE A 51 14.51 0.69 10.82
C ILE A 51 13.60 1.51 11.72
N ASP A 52 14.18 2.48 12.40
CA ASP A 52 13.40 3.53 13.06
C ASP A 52 12.89 4.48 11.98
N TYR A 53 11.67 4.20 11.52
CA TYR A 53 11.03 4.99 10.46
C TYR A 53 10.85 6.44 10.88
N ASP A 54 10.63 6.75 12.15
CA ASP A 54 10.48 8.11 12.65
C ASP A 54 11.79 8.89 12.49
N VAL A 55 12.91 8.29 12.79
CA VAL A 55 14.25 8.90 12.58
C VAL A 55 14.51 9.11 11.09
N LEU A 56 14.11 8.16 10.23
CA LEU A 56 14.33 8.26 8.79
C LEU A 56 13.44 9.34 8.16
N LEU A 57 12.18 9.40 8.58
CA LEU A 57 11.19 10.35 8.05
C LEU A 57 11.45 11.80 8.49
N THR A 58 12.02 12.00 9.68
CA THR A 58 12.37 13.33 10.22
C THR A 58 13.81 13.75 9.91
N SER A 59 14.63 12.84 9.37
CA SER A 59 16.02 13.10 9.04
C SER A 59 16.15 14.10 7.88
N GLY A 60 16.99 15.11 8.04
CA GLY A 60 17.37 16.00 6.96
C GLY A 60 18.14 15.34 5.80
N PHE A 61 18.54 14.08 5.96
CA PHE A 61 19.19 13.25 4.92
C PHE A 61 18.20 12.43 4.10
N ALA A 62 16.90 12.48 4.43
CA ALA A 62 15.88 11.80 3.64
C ALA A 62 15.85 12.38 2.22
N PRO A 63 15.75 11.53 1.17
CA PRO A 63 15.70 12.02 -0.21
C PRO A 63 14.43 12.84 -0.45
N LYS A 64 14.52 13.87 -1.29
CA LYS A 64 13.34 14.60 -1.72
C LYS A 64 12.44 13.71 -2.57
N LEU A 65 11.14 13.73 -2.29
CA LEU A 65 10.13 12.96 -3.01
C LEU A 65 9.19 13.90 -3.76
N SER A 66 8.90 13.58 -5.02
CA SER A 66 7.84 14.22 -5.79
C SER A 66 6.68 13.24 -5.96
N LEU A 67 5.53 13.57 -5.39
CA LEU A 67 4.30 12.79 -5.50
C LEU A 67 3.50 13.30 -6.69
N ILE A 68 3.38 12.48 -7.72
CA ILE A 68 2.64 12.84 -8.94
C ILE A 68 1.22 12.27 -8.84
N ALA A 69 0.24 13.15 -8.80
CA ALA A 69 -1.18 12.82 -8.74
C ALA A 69 -1.88 13.23 -10.03
N PRO A 70 -2.19 12.31 -10.93
CA PRO A 70 -3.00 12.60 -12.11
C PRO A 70 -4.45 12.86 -11.69
N ALA A 71 -5.07 13.90 -12.27
CA ALA A 71 -6.45 14.28 -12.00
C ALA A 71 -7.22 14.51 -13.30
N TYR A 72 -8.42 13.93 -13.41
CA TYR A 72 -9.32 14.14 -14.52
C TYR A 72 -10.78 14.16 -14.07
N ASN A 73 -11.44 15.33 -14.16
CA ASN A 73 -12.82 15.53 -13.74
C ASN A 73 -13.12 15.10 -12.30
N GLU A 74 -12.27 15.53 -11.37
CA GLU A 74 -12.36 15.20 -9.93
C GLU A 74 -12.84 16.36 -9.06
N GLY A 75 -13.58 17.32 -9.59
CA GLY A 75 -13.97 18.53 -8.88
C GLY A 75 -14.65 18.35 -7.53
N LEU A 76 -15.27 17.19 -7.29
CA LEU A 76 -15.89 16.87 -6.01
C LEU A 76 -14.93 16.30 -4.96
N THR A 77 -13.85 15.64 -5.39
CA THR A 77 -12.96 14.86 -4.50
C THR A 77 -11.53 15.36 -4.49
N ILE A 78 -11.15 16.22 -5.45
CA ILE A 78 -9.75 16.64 -5.64
C ILE A 78 -9.17 17.37 -4.43
N GLU A 79 -9.97 18.14 -3.71
CA GLU A 79 -9.54 18.83 -2.49
C GLU A 79 -9.15 17.84 -1.40
N GLU A 80 -9.99 16.82 -1.15
CA GLU A 80 -9.74 15.79 -0.14
C GLU A 80 -8.55 14.91 -0.55
N ASN A 81 -8.43 14.56 -1.83
CA ASN A 81 -7.33 13.77 -2.35
C ASN A 81 -5.98 14.50 -2.14
N VAL A 82 -5.89 15.78 -2.52
CA VAL A 82 -4.66 16.56 -2.33
C VAL A 82 -4.37 16.78 -0.86
N LYS A 83 -5.38 17.05 -0.03
CA LYS A 83 -5.23 17.18 1.42
C LYS A 83 -4.69 15.89 2.05
N SER A 84 -5.15 14.74 1.60
CA SER A 84 -4.63 13.45 2.04
C SER A 84 -3.16 13.26 1.67
N LEU A 85 -2.74 13.66 0.47
CA LEU A 85 -1.33 13.63 0.05
C LEU A 85 -0.46 14.58 0.87
N LEU A 86 -0.97 15.77 1.20
CA LEU A 86 -0.28 16.76 2.02
C LEU A 86 -0.21 16.38 3.50
N SER A 87 -0.97 15.38 3.94
CA SER A 87 -0.94 14.86 5.32
C SER A 87 0.13 13.79 5.55
N LEU A 88 0.94 13.46 4.56
CA LEU A 88 2.00 12.47 4.71
C LEU A 88 3.06 12.93 5.70
N ASN A 89 3.41 12.05 6.62
CA ASN A 89 4.48 12.29 7.58
C ASN A 89 5.85 12.06 6.93
N TYR A 90 6.26 12.99 6.05
CA TYR A 90 7.56 12.98 5.40
C TYR A 90 8.11 14.41 5.31
N ASN A 91 9.39 14.58 5.60
CA ASN A 91 9.97 15.92 5.83
C ASN A 91 10.26 16.72 4.55
N GLN A 92 10.57 16.04 3.46
CA GLN A 92 10.98 16.70 2.20
C GLN A 92 10.23 16.09 1.00
N TYR A 93 9.03 16.59 0.76
CA TYR A 93 8.27 16.17 -0.42
C TYR A 93 7.51 17.34 -1.04
N GLU A 94 7.12 17.16 -2.28
CA GLU A 94 6.22 18.02 -3.01
C GLU A 94 5.09 17.21 -3.63
N VAL A 95 3.94 17.83 -3.81
CA VAL A 95 2.78 17.23 -4.49
C VAL A 95 2.59 17.92 -5.81
N ILE A 96 2.67 17.17 -6.90
CA ILE A 96 2.48 17.63 -8.27
C ILE A 96 1.16 17.08 -8.79
N VAL A 97 0.13 17.92 -8.87
CA VAL A 97 -1.15 17.54 -9.46
C VAL A 97 -1.11 17.77 -10.97
N VAL A 98 -1.31 16.71 -11.74
CA VAL A 98 -1.32 16.77 -13.20
C VAL A 98 -2.77 16.75 -13.70
N ASN A 99 -3.29 17.91 -14.09
CA ASN A 99 -4.62 18.00 -14.70
C ASN A 99 -4.58 17.57 -16.16
N ASP A 100 -5.12 16.40 -16.45
CA ASP A 100 -5.18 15.81 -17.81
C ASP A 100 -6.37 16.34 -18.63
N GLY A 101 -6.57 17.64 -18.59
CA GLY A 101 -7.59 18.34 -19.38
C GLY A 101 -9.00 18.19 -18.86
N SER A 102 -9.21 18.26 -17.55
CA SER A 102 -10.54 18.30 -16.92
C SER A 102 -11.42 19.37 -17.56
N LYS A 103 -12.71 19.06 -17.66
CA LYS A 103 -13.76 19.94 -18.20
C LYS A 103 -14.71 20.43 -17.12
N ASP A 104 -14.55 19.94 -15.90
CA ASP A 104 -15.31 20.32 -14.71
C ASP A 104 -14.62 21.45 -13.94
N ASN A 105 -15.07 21.72 -12.73
CA ASN A 105 -14.52 22.74 -11.83
C ASN A 105 -13.25 22.31 -11.06
N SER A 106 -12.63 21.17 -11.38
CA SER A 106 -11.44 20.65 -10.67
C SER A 106 -10.34 21.70 -10.54
N MET A 107 -10.03 22.42 -11.63
CA MET A 107 -8.97 23.42 -11.64
C MET A 107 -9.33 24.64 -10.79
N GLU A 108 -10.59 25.07 -10.83
CA GLU A 108 -11.08 26.21 -10.04
C GLU A 108 -11.01 25.91 -8.54
N VAL A 109 -11.38 24.69 -8.15
CA VAL A 109 -11.28 24.21 -6.76
C VAL A 109 -9.83 24.26 -6.29
N LEU A 110 -8.89 23.73 -7.06
CA LEU A 110 -7.46 23.74 -6.72
C LEU A 110 -6.92 25.16 -6.57
N ILE A 111 -7.20 26.05 -7.54
CA ILE A 111 -6.74 27.44 -7.50
C ILE A 111 -7.23 28.14 -6.24
N ARG A 112 -8.52 27.99 -5.91
CA ARG A 112 -9.12 28.63 -4.75
C ARG A 112 -8.62 28.06 -3.43
N THR A 113 -8.53 26.74 -3.31
CA THR A 113 -8.19 26.07 -2.05
C THR A 113 -6.73 26.25 -1.68
N TYR A 114 -5.83 26.20 -2.68
CA TYR A 114 -4.38 26.24 -2.45
C TYR A 114 -3.71 27.55 -2.89
N ASP A 115 -4.49 28.60 -3.19
CA ASP A 115 -4.00 29.91 -3.65
C ASP A 115 -2.97 29.76 -4.80
N LEU A 116 -3.36 29.03 -5.83
CA LEU A 116 -2.46 28.72 -6.94
C LEU A 116 -2.32 29.91 -7.88
N VAL A 117 -1.11 30.21 -8.29
CA VAL A 117 -0.78 31.26 -9.23
C VAL A 117 -0.08 30.71 -10.44
N LEU A 118 -0.52 31.19 -11.61
CA LEU A 118 0.15 30.86 -12.88
C LEU A 118 1.59 31.35 -12.84
N THR A 119 2.53 30.50 -13.11
CA THR A 119 3.96 30.79 -13.06
C THR A 119 4.61 30.37 -14.38
N GLU A 120 5.50 31.22 -14.91
CA GLU A 120 6.35 30.85 -16.01
C GLU A 120 7.63 30.23 -15.46
N LEU A 121 7.78 28.90 -15.64
CA LEU A 121 9.02 28.22 -15.31
C LEU A 121 9.89 28.11 -16.55
N ALA A 122 11.09 28.69 -16.48
CA ALA A 122 12.13 28.40 -17.46
C ALA A 122 12.74 27.04 -17.14
N PHE A 123 12.35 26.00 -17.85
CA PHE A 123 12.97 24.67 -17.75
C PHE A 123 13.64 24.28 -19.06
N HIS A 124 14.73 23.55 -18.97
CA HIS A 124 15.39 23.02 -20.14
C HIS A 124 14.72 21.69 -20.51
N GLN A 125 14.00 21.70 -21.63
CA GLN A 125 13.29 20.50 -22.10
C GLN A 125 14.30 19.45 -22.57
N GLN A 126 14.43 18.36 -21.81
CA GLN A 126 15.32 17.25 -22.14
C GLN A 126 14.62 16.18 -22.99
N ILE A 127 13.31 16.10 -22.93
CA ILE A 127 12.48 15.13 -23.66
C ILE A 127 11.44 15.92 -24.45
N GLU A 128 11.30 15.59 -25.73
CA GLU A 128 10.30 16.21 -26.60
C GLU A 128 8.90 15.80 -26.16
N THR A 129 8.13 16.74 -25.63
CA THR A 129 6.77 16.55 -25.11
C THR A 129 5.82 17.57 -25.71
N LYS A 130 4.52 17.32 -25.61
CA LYS A 130 3.50 18.31 -25.95
C LYS A 130 3.61 19.50 -24.99
N LYS A 131 3.31 20.70 -25.52
CA LYS A 131 3.35 21.94 -24.76
C LYS A 131 2.41 21.90 -23.56
N ILE A 132 2.90 22.21 -22.37
CA ILE A 132 2.12 22.33 -21.14
C ILE A 132 1.23 23.58 -21.25
N ARG A 133 -0.03 23.49 -20.86
CA ARG A 133 -1.00 24.61 -20.94
C ARG A 133 -0.71 25.70 -19.94
N GLY A 134 -0.27 25.34 -18.73
CA GLY A 134 0.10 26.27 -17.66
C GLY A 134 0.69 25.51 -16.48
N LEU A 135 1.56 26.17 -15.76
CA LEU A 135 2.11 25.69 -14.50
C LEU A 135 1.61 26.61 -13.40
N TYR A 136 1.13 26.03 -12.33
CA TYR A 136 0.61 26.77 -11.17
C TYR A 136 1.39 26.37 -9.93
N VAL A 137 1.69 27.33 -9.09
CA VAL A 137 2.40 27.11 -7.82
C VAL A 137 1.58 27.75 -6.70
N SER A 138 1.51 27.09 -5.55
CA SER A 138 0.87 27.65 -4.37
C SER A 138 1.68 28.83 -3.82
N ARG A 139 0.99 29.91 -3.45
CA ARG A 139 1.58 31.03 -2.68
C ARG A 139 1.51 30.78 -1.18
N ASN A 140 0.73 29.82 -0.75
CA ASN A 140 0.56 29.53 0.66
C ASN A 140 1.79 28.80 1.19
N ALA A 141 2.53 29.45 2.10
CA ALA A 141 3.73 28.89 2.73
C ALA A 141 3.44 27.72 3.69
N ALA A 142 2.17 27.39 3.91
CA ALA A 142 1.76 26.25 4.72
C ALA A 142 1.70 24.94 3.92
N PHE A 143 1.88 25.01 2.59
CA PHE A 143 1.87 23.87 1.68
C PHE A 143 3.14 23.81 0.87
#